data_b3f3b463b4d86d0670e3263f035ed89d
#
_entry.id   b3f3b463b4d86d0670e3263f035ed89d
#
_cell.length_a   1.000
_cell.length_b   1.000
_cell.length_c   1.000
_cell.angle_alpha   90.00
_cell.angle_beta   90.00
_cell.angle_gamma   90.00
#
_symmetry.space_group_name_H-M   'P 1'
#
loop_
_entity.id
_entity.type
_entity.pdbx_description
1 polymer ?
#
loop_
_entity_poly.entity_id
_entity_poly.type
_entity_poly.pdbx_seq_one_letter_code
_entity_poly.pdbx_strand_id
1 'polypeptide(L)'
;MKINKNQLKNLIWIIPAIIAFFLILIPTLKYQWPLSWDAIYQVQYSQVYAKYGFVLINPLLNAPFGQSISYPPLFDFLIAFLGIVSKVNLFQIARFLQPFLGMFLILSVSYVSRKFYGTIAGVATGFLILSSLLLGNRIIFPLPENLALIFFPLSVYFYYYSLKEKSLKYAIIAGSLLILILLIHQTAPLILFLVISIFTLIELIVYRNIRVFKNYGAFLLLPIALLILIIGLLTGLPNIFSNVIHHAIQEAFATTSIISKPLDILSYGNLGVLTLIFGLIGVITAVKRRQKEDIFILSWIIVIILLINAYLFGLNGINSISYRLLVYLLIPVSILGGFGVATAYHELKDYKNFSSKKFRNAFLISLFALATFFGFLTVENPLIASFEVTNQYGAFQIAPPSPSEMDLAIWFNENGNKSKSILSNDLFPLTFVTTQTGMPLASDSDFEHFNKNVSKSFFEKNNIGYVVLDKRLSFNSNNETLYKVEYEGEFYNLFYYSEDIPSNLNIILPSYMKVVYENNDFIVCEVQ
;
A
#
# COMPACT_ATOMS: atom_id res chain seq x y z
N MET A 1 -17.19 25.47 27.25
CA MET A 1 -18.20 24.73 26.46
C MET A 1 -18.49 23.40 27.19
N LYS A 2 -19.64 23.26 27.90
CA LYS A 2 -19.98 22.01 28.60
C LYS A 2 -20.49 21.01 27.56
N ILE A 3 -19.67 20.01 27.23
CA ILE A 3 -20.07 18.93 26.33
C ILE A 3 -21.16 18.12 27.03
N ASN A 4 -22.34 18.04 26.42
CA ASN A 4 -23.48 17.30 26.93
C ASN A 4 -23.16 15.79 26.92
N LYS A 5 -23.52 15.05 27.99
CA LYS A 5 -23.32 13.57 28.10
C LYS A 5 -23.80 12.79 26.87
N ASN A 6 -24.86 13.27 26.20
CA ASN A 6 -25.38 12.66 24.98
C ASN A 6 -24.48 12.92 23.75
N GLN A 7 -23.79 14.06 23.70
CA GLN A 7 -22.79 14.36 22.66
C GLN A 7 -21.55 13.49 22.84
N LEU A 8 -21.08 13.28 24.07
CA LEU A 8 -19.95 12.40 24.35
C LEU A 8 -20.23 10.95 23.94
N LYS A 9 -21.42 10.43 24.24
CA LYS A 9 -21.85 9.08 23.79
C LYS A 9 -21.85 8.93 22.27
N ASN A 10 -22.09 10.01 21.55
CA ASN A 10 -22.09 10.01 20.10
C ASN A 10 -20.69 10.01 19.48
N LEU A 11 -19.62 10.22 20.26
CA LEU A 11 -18.23 10.27 19.80
C LEU A 11 -17.41 9.02 20.18
N ILE A 12 -17.97 8.08 20.94
CA ILE A 12 -17.26 6.87 21.40
C ILE A 12 -16.69 6.05 20.22
N TRP A 13 -17.33 6.07 19.05
CA TRP A 13 -16.88 5.37 17.86
C TRP A 13 -15.54 5.87 17.29
N ILE A 14 -15.05 7.02 17.74
CA ILE A 14 -13.75 7.59 17.36
C ILE A 14 -12.61 6.94 18.17
N ILE A 15 -12.90 6.37 19.34
CA ILE A 15 -11.89 5.83 20.26
C ILE A 15 -10.92 4.84 19.59
N PRO A 16 -11.36 3.84 18.83
CA PRO A 16 -10.43 2.90 18.20
C PRO A 16 -9.46 3.58 17.21
N ALA A 17 -9.91 4.64 16.52
CA ALA A 17 -9.05 5.42 15.63
C ALA A 17 -7.97 6.20 16.41
N ILE A 18 -8.32 6.78 17.56
CA ILE A 18 -7.34 7.44 18.45
C ILE A 18 -6.32 6.42 18.99
N ILE A 19 -6.78 5.24 19.39
CA ILE A 19 -5.89 4.17 19.86
C ILE A 19 -4.97 3.73 18.72
N ALA A 20 -5.49 3.58 17.49
CA ALA A 20 -4.68 3.27 16.31
C ALA A 20 -3.55 4.28 16.10
N PHE A 21 -3.86 5.58 16.22
CA PHE A 21 -2.85 6.63 16.11
C PHE A 21 -1.69 6.39 17.08
N PHE A 22 -1.98 6.16 18.36
CA PHE A 22 -0.93 5.95 19.36
C PHE A 22 -0.19 4.63 19.17
N LEU A 23 -0.87 3.55 18.77
CA LEU A 23 -0.22 2.28 18.48
C LEU A 23 0.75 2.41 17.29
N ILE A 24 0.35 3.06 16.21
CA ILE A 24 1.21 3.25 15.03
C ILE A 24 2.30 4.28 15.30
N LEU A 25 2.08 5.21 16.22
CA LEU A 25 3.10 6.17 16.64
C LEU A 25 4.30 5.47 17.31
N ILE A 26 4.11 4.32 17.98
CA ILE A 26 5.19 3.55 18.62
C ILE A 26 6.30 3.21 17.60
N PRO A 27 6.04 2.42 16.54
CA PRO A 27 7.07 2.13 15.56
C PRO A 27 7.50 3.37 14.76
N THR A 28 6.61 4.35 14.54
CA THR A 28 6.99 5.63 13.92
C THR A 28 8.08 6.35 14.71
N LEU A 29 8.04 6.31 16.03
CA LEU A 29 9.08 6.91 16.89
C LEU A 29 10.32 6.00 17.04
N LYS A 30 10.12 4.68 17.04
CA LYS A 30 11.18 3.69 17.17
C LYS A 30 12.14 3.69 15.98
N TYR A 31 11.59 3.78 14.76
CA TYR A 31 12.37 3.75 13.52
C TYR A 31 12.55 5.15 12.95
N GLN A 32 13.76 5.43 12.45
CA GLN A 32 14.14 6.74 11.93
C GLN A 32 13.54 7.01 10.54
N TRP A 33 13.18 5.96 9.80
CA TRP A 33 12.72 6.00 8.40
C TRP A 33 11.27 5.55 8.27
N PRO A 34 10.58 5.89 7.17
CA PRO A 34 9.27 5.31 6.87
C PRO A 34 9.38 3.78 6.71
N LEU A 35 8.35 3.08 7.19
CA LEU A 35 8.33 1.62 7.31
C LEU A 35 7.93 0.94 6.00
N SER A 36 8.67 1.11 4.95
CA SER A 36 8.54 0.32 3.71
C SER A 36 9.54 0.81 2.68
N TRP A 37 10.13 -0.08 1.89
CA TRP A 37 10.91 0.30 0.72
C TRP A 37 10.05 1.00 -0.34
N ASP A 38 8.80 0.56 -0.54
CA ASP A 38 7.87 1.25 -1.44
C ASP A 38 7.68 2.73 -1.05
N ALA A 39 7.75 3.07 0.24
CA ALA A 39 7.68 4.45 0.71
C ALA A 39 8.88 5.28 0.25
N ILE A 40 10.05 4.67 0.07
CA ILE A 40 11.25 5.38 -0.45
C ILE A 40 11.02 5.81 -1.89
N TYR A 41 10.43 4.96 -2.73
CA TYR A 41 10.05 5.33 -4.11
C TYR A 41 9.03 6.47 -4.13
N GLN A 42 8.03 6.43 -3.26
CA GLN A 42 7.03 7.51 -3.16
C GLN A 42 7.68 8.83 -2.71
N VAL A 43 8.64 8.77 -1.78
CA VAL A 43 9.42 9.95 -1.37
C VAL A 43 10.26 10.48 -2.53
N GLN A 44 10.85 9.61 -3.35
CA GLN A 44 11.60 10.02 -4.54
C GLN A 44 10.70 10.75 -5.55
N TYR A 45 9.51 10.21 -5.88
CA TYR A 45 8.56 10.89 -6.73
C TYR A 45 8.12 12.22 -6.13
N SER A 46 7.90 12.28 -4.82
CA SER A 46 7.58 13.51 -4.10
C SER A 46 8.69 14.55 -4.23
N GLN A 47 9.96 14.15 -4.18
CA GLN A 47 11.11 15.04 -4.37
C GLN A 47 11.17 15.58 -5.80
N VAL A 48 10.91 14.73 -6.80
CA VAL A 48 10.84 15.14 -8.21
C VAL A 48 9.73 16.18 -8.38
N TYR A 49 8.55 15.95 -7.84
CA TYR A 49 7.45 16.91 -7.90
C TYR A 49 7.73 18.19 -7.11
N ALA A 50 8.39 18.11 -5.96
CA ALA A 50 8.76 19.30 -5.20
C ALA A 50 9.76 20.18 -5.94
N LYS A 51 10.67 19.58 -6.73
CA LYS A 51 11.73 20.28 -7.45
C LYS A 51 11.31 20.77 -8.82
N TYR A 52 10.58 19.95 -9.58
CA TYR A 52 10.28 20.19 -11.00
C TYR A 52 8.80 20.49 -11.28
N GLY A 53 7.92 20.42 -10.26
CA GLY A 53 6.48 20.47 -10.46
C GLY A 53 5.93 19.18 -11.07
N PHE A 54 4.78 19.26 -11.74
CA PHE A 54 4.20 18.10 -12.41
C PHE A 54 5.01 17.73 -13.65
N VAL A 55 5.63 16.56 -13.60
CA VAL A 55 6.39 15.96 -14.70
C VAL A 55 5.95 14.50 -14.91
N LEU A 56 6.03 14.04 -16.16
CA LEU A 56 5.69 12.66 -16.52
C LEU A 56 6.91 11.74 -16.63
N ILE A 57 8.11 12.32 -16.51
CA ILE A 57 9.38 11.61 -16.58
C ILE A 57 10.17 11.94 -15.32
N ASN A 58 10.61 10.91 -14.61
CA ASN A 58 11.52 11.04 -13.49
C ASN A 58 12.97 11.14 -14.01
N PRO A 59 13.63 12.29 -13.91
CA PRO A 59 14.98 12.47 -14.42
C PRO A 59 16.05 11.80 -13.55
N LEU A 60 15.69 11.34 -12.36
CA LEU A 60 16.61 10.70 -11.41
C LEU A 60 16.75 9.19 -11.62
N LEU A 61 15.91 8.59 -12.45
CA LEU A 61 15.94 7.16 -12.75
C LEU A 61 16.16 6.95 -14.25
N ASN A 62 16.81 5.85 -14.62
CA ASN A 62 17.10 5.50 -16.02
C ASN A 62 17.81 6.64 -16.77
N ALA A 63 18.78 7.27 -16.11
CA ALA A 63 19.57 8.34 -16.72
C ALA A 63 20.42 7.81 -17.89
N PRO A 64 20.62 8.63 -18.96
CA PRO A 64 20.23 10.03 -19.10
C PRO A 64 18.80 10.25 -19.63
N PHE A 65 18.05 9.20 -19.98
CA PHE A 65 16.76 9.30 -20.67
C PHE A 65 15.59 9.60 -19.73
N GLY A 66 15.71 9.27 -18.46
CA GLY A 66 14.66 9.33 -17.48
C GLY A 66 13.68 8.15 -17.56
N GLN A 67 12.95 7.93 -16.48
CA GLN A 67 11.93 6.89 -16.38
C GLN A 67 10.53 7.50 -16.38
N SER A 68 9.61 6.95 -17.17
CA SER A 68 8.20 7.38 -17.16
C SER A 68 7.57 7.13 -15.78
N ILE A 69 6.90 8.17 -15.25
CA ILE A 69 6.13 8.06 -14.01
C ILE A 69 4.75 7.53 -14.38
N SER A 70 4.48 6.25 -14.10
CA SER A 70 3.21 5.59 -14.36
C SER A 70 2.27 5.56 -13.15
N TYR A 71 2.75 5.96 -11.98
CA TYR A 71 1.98 5.91 -10.74
C TYR A 71 1.08 7.14 -10.55
N PRO A 72 -0.14 6.99 -9.95
CA PRO A 72 -1.02 8.12 -9.68
C PRO A 72 -0.39 9.14 -8.71
N PRO A 73 -0.37 10.44 -9.02
CA PRO A 73 0.56 11.39 -8.39
C PRO A 73 0.07 12.00 -7.07
N LEU A 74 -1.19 11.83 -6.68
CA LEU A 74 -1.78 12.65 -5.62
C LEU A 74 -1.17 12.40 -4.23
N PHE A 75 -0.74 11.17 -3.94
CA PHE A 75 -0.05 10.86 -2.69
C PHE A 75 1.31 11.54 -2.63
N ASP A 76 2.06 11.50 -3.73
CA ASP A 76 3.37 12.10 -3.82
C ASP A 76 3.28 13.62 -3.78
N PHE A 77 2.27 14.21 -4.41
CA PHE A 77 1.96 15.63 -4.26
C PHE A 77 1.62 16.02 -2.83
N LEU A 78 0.90 15.17 -2.09
CA LEU A 78 0.61 15.43 -0.68
C LEU A 78 1.90 15.51 0.14
N ILE A 79 2.81 14.55 -0.03
CA ILE A 79 4.12 14.56 0.65
C ILE A 79 4.94 15.78 0.23
N ALA A 80 5.03 16.05 -1.08
CA ALA A 80 5.76 17.20 -1.62
C ALA A 80 5.21 18.53 -1.07
N PHE A 81 3.90 18.72 -1.09
CA PHE A 81 3.22 19.90 -0.55
C PHE A 81 3.49 20.09 0.93
N LEU A 82 3.34 19.05 1.74
CA LEU A 82 3.62 19.10 3.17
C LEU A 82 5.09 19.44 3.44
N GLY A 83 6.02 18.87 2.66
CA GLY A 83 7.45 19.18 2.76
C GLY A 83 7.76 20.63 2.42
N ILE A 84 7.21 21.16 1.33
CA ILE A 84 7.40 22.56 0.91
C ILE A 84 6.86 23.54 1.97
N VAL A 85 5.63 23.29 2.46
CA VAL A 85 4.97 24.17 3.43
C VAL A 85 5.65 24.12 4.80
N SER A 86 6.01 22.94 5.29
CA SER A 86 6.60 22.74 6.61
C SER A 86 8.13 22.94 6.63
N LYS A 87 8.79 22.89 5.46
CA LYS A 87 10.25 22.84 5.31
C LYS A 87 10.89 21.62 6.02
N VAL A 88 10.12 20.56 6.25
CA VAL A 88 10.57 19.30 6.84
C VAL A 88 11.00 18.37 5.73
N ASN A 89 12.02 17.55 5.99
CA ASN A 89 12.51 16.53 5.07
C ASN A 89 11.38 15.56 4.66
N LEU A 90 11.30 15.22 3.38
CA LEU A 90 10.19 14.43 2.81
C LEU A 90 10.11 13.02 3.42
N PHE A 91 11.23 12.40 3.80
CA PHE A 91 11.23 11.14 4.53
C PHE A 91 10.55 11.26 5.90
N GLN A 92 10.78 12.39 6.60
CA GLN A 92 10.12 12.62 7.89
C GLN A 92 8.63 12.90 7.69
N ILE A 93 8.24 13.59 6.62
CA ILE A 93 6.82 13.76 6.26
C ILE A 93 6.18 12.38 6.03
N ALA A 94 6.76 11.52 5.18
CA ALA A 94 6.24 10.19 4.91
C ALA A 94 6.14 9.35 6.20
N ARG A 95 7.19 9.38 7.04
CA ARG A 95 7.24 8.70 8.33
C ARG A 95 6.10 9.13 9.25
N PHE A 96 5.90 10.44 9.45
CA PHE A 96 4.86 10.95 10.34
C PHE A 96 3.45 10.89 9.75
N LEU A 97 3.28 10.64 8.46
CA LEU A 97 1.98 10.33 7.88
C LEU A 97 1.42 8.96 8.33
N GLN A 98 2.28 8.01 8.71
CA GLN A 98 1.88 6.65 9.12
C GLN A 98 0.74 6.63 10.16
N PRO A 99 0.88 7.25 11.34
CA PRO A 99 -0.17 7.20 12.35
C PRO A 99 -1.47 7.89 11.91
N PHE A 100 -1.39 8.93 11.07
CA PHE A 100 -2.56 9.61 10.54
C PHE A 100 -3.32 8.75 9.53
N LEU A 101 -2.61 8.08 8.61
CA LEU A 101 -3.23 7.21 7.61
C LEU A 101 -3.99 6.07 8.29
N GLY A 102 -3.36 5.37 9.23
CA GLY A 102 -4.02 4.30 9.98
C GLY A 102 -5.19 4.79 10.82
N MET A 103 -5.04 5.94 11.50
CA MET A 103 -6.13 6.57 12.25
C MET A 103 -7.33 6.89 11.36
N PHE A 104 -7.11 7.55 10.22
CA PHE A 104 -8.20 7.96 9.33
C PHE A 104 -8.85 6.77 8.63
N LEU A 105 -8.09 5.72 8.29
CA LEU A 105 -8.65 4.48 7.75
C LEU A 105 -9.62 3.86 8.75
N ILE A 106 -9.20 3.65 10.01
CA ILE A 106 -10.03 3.05 11.04
C ILE A 106 -11.24 3.95 11.35
N LEU A 107 -11.04 5.26 11.36
CA LEU A 107 -12.12 6.23 11.54
C LEU A 107 -13.18 6.10 10.44
N SER A 108 -12.76 6.03 9.18
CA SER A 108 -13.63 5.89 8.01
C SER A 108 -14.47 4.61 8.08
N VAL A 109 -13.82 3.47 8.33
CA VAL A 109 -14.51 2.16 8.40
C VAL A 109 -15.46 2.10 9.61
N SER A 110 -15.03 2.61 10.78
CA SER A 110 -15.88 2.71 11.99
C SER A 110 -17.10 3.59 11.76
N TYR A 111 -16.93 4.71 11.03
CA TYR A 111 -18.03 5.59 10.65
C TYR A 111 -19.06 4.86 9.78
N VAL A 112 -18.62 4.17 8.75
CA VAL A 112 -19.49 3.41 7.83
C VAL A 112 -20.23 2.31 8.57
N SER A 113 -19.53 1.51 9.37
CA SER A 113 -20.15 0.46 10.20
C SER A 113 -21.20 1.04 11.17
N ARG A 114 -20.88 2.16 11.81
CA ARG A 114 -21.85 2.87 12.67
C ARG A 114 -23.11 3.30 11.91
N LYS A 115 -22.97 3.75 10.67
CA LYS A 115 -24.10 4.18 9.84
C LYS A 115 -25.00 3.03 9.42
N PHE A 116 -24.43 1.84 9.22
CA PHE A 116 -25.19 0.65 8.86
C PHE A 116 -25.80 -0.06 10.08
N TYR A 117 -25.02 -0.22 11.15
CA TYR A 117 -25.34 -1.15 12.23
C TYR A 117 -25.33 -0.52 13.63
N GLY A 118 -25.15 0.79 13.73
CA GLY A 118 -25.20 1.52 15.00
C GLY A 118 -23.88 1.65 15.73
N THR A 119 -23.90 2.36 16.86
CA THR A 119 -22.67 2.82 17.54
C THR A 119 -21.80 1.67 18.07
N ILE A 120 -22.41 0.61 18.64
CA ILE A 120 -21.63 -0.54 19.15
C ILE A 120 -20.88 -1.22 18.00
N ALA A 121 -21.57 -1.43 16.86
CA ALA A 121 -20.94 -2.00 15.68
C ALA A 121 -19.77 -1.13 15.18
N GLY A 122 -19.94 0.19 15.09
CA GLY A 122 -18.88 1.09 14.67
C GLY A 122 -17.65 1.07 15.57
N VAL A 123 -17.83 1.06 16.91
CA VAL A 123 -16.73 0.90 17.87
C VAL A 123 -16.03 -0.44 17.69
N ALA A 124 -16.82 -1.52 17.66
CA ALA A 124 -16.28 -2.87 17.55
C ALA A 124 -15.51 -3.08 16.24
N THR A 125 -16.02 -2.56 15.12
CA THR A 125 -15.32 -2.60 13.82
C THR A 125 -13.91 -2.04 13.90
N GLY A 126 -13.75 -0.86 14.49
CA GLY A 126 -12.43 -0.25 14.65
C GLY A 126 -11.49 -1.10 15.50
N PHE A 127 -11.97 -1.68 16.60
CA PHE A 127 -11.16 -2.58 17.44
C PHE A 127 -10.83 -3.91 16.74
N LEU A 128 -11.72 -4.43 15.91
CA LEU A 128 -11.44 -5.64 15.13
C LEU A 128 -10.34 -5.39 14.09
N ILE A 129 -10.34 -4.23 13.44
CA ILE A 129 -9.22 -3.85 12.54
C ILE A 129 -7.91 -3.74 13.32
N LEU A 130 -7.92 -3.16 14.53
CA LEU A 130 -6.73 -3.10 15.38
C LEU A 130 -6.18 -4.49 15.71
N SER A 131 -7.03 -5.49 15.91
CA SER A 131 -6.62 -6.86 16.24
C SER A 131 -6.11 -7.67 15.05
N SER A 132 -6.14 -7.11 13.83
CA SER A 132 -5.69 -7.74 12.60
C SER A 132 -4.16 -7.70 12.50
N LEU A 133 -3.54 -8.79 11.99
CA LEU A 133 -2.12 -8.80 11.66
C LEU A 133 -1.80 -7.83 10.51
N LEU A 134 -2.78 -7.51 9.66
CA LEU A 134 -2.65 -6.52 8.60
C LEU A 134 -2.41 -5.09 9.13
N LEU A 135 -2.69 -4.82 10.41
CA LEU A 135 -2.31 -3.55 11.03
C LEU A 135 -0.80 -3.33 10.93
N GLY A 136 0.01 -4.28 11.37
CA GLY A 136 1.47 -4.20 11.34
C GLY A 136 2.09 -4.49 9.97
N ASN A 137 1.42 -5.33 9.16
CA ASN A 137 1.97 -5.76 7.87
C ASN A 137 1.60 -4.85 6.70
N ARG A 138 0.54 -4.02 6.82
CA ARG A 138 0.05 -3.24 5.69
C ARG A 138 -0.43 -1.84 6.06
N ILE A 139 -1.30 -1.73 7.07
CA ILE A 139 -1.99 -0.45 7.41
C ILE A 139 -1.01 0.58 7.99
N ILE A 140 0.03 0.12 8.67
CA ILE A 140 1.07 0.96 9.27
C ILE A 140 1.91 1.72 8.23
N PHE A 141 2.00 1.24 6.98
CA PHE A 141 2.90 1.79 5.98
C PHE A 141 2.39 3.11 5.39
N PRO A 142 3.27 4.09 5.12
CA PRO A 142 2.89 5.34 4.48
C PRO A 142 2.82 5.16 2.95
N LEU A 143 1.81 4.41 2.51
CA LEU A 143 1.61 4.06 1.11
C LEU A 143 0.37 4.72 0.52
N PRO A 144 0.34 4.98 -0.79
CA PRO A 144 -0.82 5.49 -1.50
C PRO A 144 -2.07 4.64 -1.29
N GLU A 145 -1.91 3.31 -1.22
CA GLU A 145 -3.02 2.39 -0.94
C GLU A 145 -3.75 2.74 0.35
N ASN A 146 -3.03 3.04 1.45
CA ASN A 146 -3.64 3.37 2.72
C ASN A 146 -4.40 4.71 2.69
N LEU A 147 -3.92 5.68 1.92
CA LEU A 147 -4.67 6.91 1.68
C LEU A 147 -5.95 6.64 0.86
N ALA A 148 -5.87 5.81 -0.18
CA ALA A 148 -7.02 5.41 -0.98
C ALA A 148 -8.08 4.66 -0.15
N LEU A 149 -7.65 3.76 0.74
CA LEU A 149 -8.51 2.98 1.63
C LEU A 149 -9.29 3.83 2.64
N ILE A 150 -8.87 5.07 2.93
CA ILE A 150 -9.66 6.01 3.75
C ILE A 150 -10.95 6.39 3.03
N PHE A 151 -10.89 6.62 1.72
CA PHE A 151 -12.01 7.08 0.90
C PHE A 151 -12.87 5.94 0.37
N PHE A 152 -12.31 4.74 0.27
CA PHE A 152 -12.98 3.57 -0.28
C PHE A 152 -14.30 3.24 0.43
N PRO A 153 -14.35 2.98 1.75
CA PRO A 153 -15.60 2.68 2.46
C PRO A 153 -16.58 3.86 2.44
N LEU A 154 -16.10 5.10 2.39
CA LEU A 154 -16.95 6.27 2.28
C LEU A 154 -17.67 6.32 0.91
N SER A 155 -16.96 6.00 -0.19
CA SER A 155 -17.58 5.92 -1.52
C SER A 155 -18.65 4.84 -1.56
N VAL A 156 -18.35 3.64 -1.03
CA VAL A 156 -19.31 2.54 -0.87
C VAL A 156 -20.56 3.00 -0.09
N TYR A 157 -20.37 3.67 1.06
CA TYR A 157 -21.47 4.18 1.87
C TYR A 157 -22.30 5.23 1.14
N PHE A 158 -21.67 6.22 0.49
CA PHE A 158 -22.41 7.28 -0.22
C PHE A 158 -23.20 6.73 -1.41
N TYR A 159 -22.64 5.73 -2.12
CA TYR A 159 -23.40 5.08 -3.19
C TYR A 159 -24.62 4.34 -2.65
N TYR A 160 -24.47 3.52 -1.58
CA TYR A 160 -25.60 2.88 -0.91
C TYR A 160 -26.63 3.92 -0.45
N TYR A 161 -26.17 4.98 0.19
CA TYR A 161 -27.03 6.04 0.71
C TYR A 161 -27.78 6.80 -0.40
N SER A 162 -27.19 6.92 -1.58
CA SER A 162 -27.83 7.50 -2.76
C SER A 162 -29.07 6.72 -3.20
N LEU A 163 -29.02 5.40 -3.10
CA LEU A 163 -30.15 4.51 -3.42
C LEU A 163 -31.22 4.56 -2.34
N LYS A 164 -30.80 4.60 -1.06
CA LYS A 164 -31.71 4.69 0.09
C LYS A 164 -32.50 5.99 0.09
N GLU A 165 -31.83 7.12 -0.06
CA GLU A 165 -32.44 8.45 -0.07
C GLU A 165 -32.98 8.86 -1.45
N LYS A 166 -32.82 8.03 -2.48
CA LYS A 166 -33.18 8.31 -3.87
C LYS A 166 -32.59 9.63 -4.40
N SER A 167 -31.36 9.95 -3.99
CA SER A 167 -30.68 11.22 -4.26
C SER A 167 -29.44 11.03 -5.12
N LEU A 168 -29.41 11.66 -6.31
CA LEU A 168 -28.26 11.63 -7.21
C LEU A 168 -27.04 12.34 -6.62
N LYS A 169 -27.24 13.32 -5.72
CA LYS A 169 -26.16 14.05 -5.05
C LYS A 169 -25.15 13.09 -4.39
N TYR A 170 -25.64 12.09 -3.67
CA TYR A 170 -24.76 11.14 -2.98
C TYR A 170 -24.07 10.17 -3.95
N ALA A 171 -24.71 9.87 -5.08
CA ALA A 171 -24.05 9.08 -6.13
C ALA A 171 -22.89 9.87 -6.78
N ILE A 172 -23.08 11.18 -7.02
CA ILE A 172 -22.02 12.07 -7.52
C ILE A 172 -20.87 12.16 -6.50
N ILE A 173 -21.18 12.30 -5.20
CA ILE A 173 -20.14 12.28 -4.14
C ILE A 173 -19.35 10.96 -4.17
N ALA A 174 -20.02 9.82 -4.31
CA ALA A 174 -19.36 8.52 -4.44
C ALA A 174 -18.44 8.47 -5.69
N GLY A 175 -18.90 8.99 -6.83
CA GLY A 175 -18.11 9.11 -8.06
C GLY A 175 -16.92 10.06 -7.92
N SER A 176 -17.08 11.18 -7.21
CA SER A 176 -15.96 12.09 -6.89
C SER A 176 -14.89 11.39 -6.03
N LEU A 177 -15.32 10.57 -5.06
CA LEU A 177 -14.40 9.76 -4.26
C LEU A 177 -13.71 8.69 -5.11
N LEU A 178 -14.38 8.09 -6.09
CA LEU A 178 -13.74 7.17 -7.04
C LEU A 178 -12.62 7.87 -7.83
N ILE A 179 -12.85 9.11 -8.31
CA ILE A 179 -11.80 9.91 -8.96
C ILE A 179 -10.63 10.17 -8.00
N LEU A 180 -10.94 10.58 -6.77
CA LEU A 180 -9.91 10.84 -5.78
C LEU A 180 -9.05 9.59 -5.53
N ILE A 181 -9.68 8.43 -5.40
CA ILE A 181 -8.99 7.14 -5.26
C ILE A 181 -8.16 6.82 -6.49
N LEU A 182 -8.66 7.08 -7.71
CA LEU A 182 -7.92 6.89 -8.97
C LEU A 182 -6.66 7.74 -9.04
N LEU A 183 -6.72 8.97 -8.56
CA LEU A 183 -5.57 9.87 -8.51
C LEU A 183 -4.55 9.51 -7.42
N ILE A 184 -4.92 8.65 -6.47
CA ILE A 184 -4.07 8.18 -5.38
C ILE A 184 -3.44 6.82 -5.67
N HIS A 185 -4.21 5.85 -6.21
CA HIS A 185 -3.80 4.45 -6.31
C HIS A 185 -4.41 3.77 -7.53
N GLN A 186 -3.63 2.96 -8.24
CA GLN A 186 -4.05 2.36 -9.52
C GLN A 186 -5.07 1.22 -9.37
N THR A 187 -4.95 0.37 -8.34
CA THR A 187 -5.77 -0.85 -8.20
C THR A 187 -7.06 -0.59 -7.42
N ALA A 188 -7.02 0.26 -6.40
CA ALA A 188 -8.17 0.55 -5.52
C ALA A 188 -9.44 1.01 -6.27
N PRO A 189 -9.37 1.91 -7.28
CA PRO A 189 -10.56 2.35 -8.01
C PRO A 189 -11.21 1.23 -8.81
N LEU A 190 -10.43 0.29 -9.36
CA LEU A 190 -10.96 -0.87 -10.07
C LEU A 190 -11.77 -1.78 -9.13
N ILE A 191 -11.21 -2.07 -7.96
CA ILE A 191 -11.90 -2.87 -6.94
C ILE A 191 -13.20 -2.18 -6.50
N LEU A 192 -13.15 -0.87 -6.22
CA LEU A 192 -14.32 -0.08 -5.85
C LEU A 192 -15.39 -0.10 -6.95
N PHE A 193 -14.98 0.09 -8.19
CA PHE A 193 -15.86 0.03 -9.35
C PHE A 193 -16.57 -1.33 -9.44
N LEU A 194 -15.83 -2.44 -9.29
CA LEU A 194 -16.40 -3.78 -9.32
C LEU A 194 -17.39 -4.01 -8.17
N VAL A 195 -17.06 -3.61 -6.94
CA VAL A 195 -17.96 -3.72 -5.78
C VAL A 195 -19.27 -2.98 -6.02
N ILE A 196 -19.21 -1.73 -6.49
CA ILE A 196 -20.40 -0.91 -6.75
C ILE A 196 -21.20 -1.47 -7.94
N SER A 197 -20.54 -1.94 -9.00
CA SER A 197 -21.19 -2.52 -10.17
C SER A 197 -21.96 -3.80 -9.83
N ILE A 198 -21.35 -4.72 -9.08
CA ILE A 198 -22.01 -5.97 -8.66
C ILE A 198 -23.21 -5.65 -7.76
N PHE A 199 -23.08 -4.71 -6.82
CA PHE A 199 -24.22 -4.30 -6.01
C PHE A 199 -25.34 -3.66 -6.85
N THR A 200 -24.97 -2.84 -7.85
CA THR A 200 -25.92 -2.26 -8.80
C THR A 200 -26.70 -3.35 -9.55
N LEU A 201 -26.00 -4.41 -10.00
CA LEU A 201 -26.63 -5.56 -10.64
C LEU A 201 -27.59 -6.31 -9.69
N ILE A 202 -27.20 -6.47 -8.42
CA ILE A 202 -28.07 -7.08 -7.41
C ILE A 202 -29.33 -6.21 -7.18
N GLU A 203 -29.19 -4.91 -7.04
CA GLU A 203 -30.34 -3.99 -6.92
C GLU A 203 -31.28 -4.08 -8.15
N LEU A 204 -30.71 -4.23 -9.35
CA LEU A 204 -31.49 -4.36 -10.58
C LEU A 204 -32.22 -5.72 -10.65
N ILE A 205 -31.51 -6.81 -10.45
CA ILE A 205 -32.02 -8.19 -10.69
C ILE A 205 -32.91 -8.63 -9.53
N VAL A 206 -32.43 -8.51 -8.28
CA VAL A 206 -33.11 -9.02 -7.09
C VAL A 206 -34.23 -8.09 -6.65
N TYR A 207 -33.95 -6.79 -6.59
CA TYR A 207 -34.93 -5.80 -6.11
C TYR A 207 -35.72 -5.11 -7.23
N ARG A 208 -35.43 -5.46 -8.52
CA ARG A 208 -36.08 -4.88 -9.71
C ARG A 208 -36.12 -3.35 -9.69
N ASN A 209 -35.06 -2.72 -9.12
CA ASN A 209 -34.98 -1.28 -8.91
C ASN A 209 -34.38 -0.60 -10.15
N ILE A 210 -35.20 -0.24 -11.13
CA ILE A 210 -34.75 0.42 -12.35
C ILE A 210 -34.09 1.79 -12.08
N ARG A 211 -34.42 2.47 -10.97
CA ARG A 211 -33.80 3.75 -10.62
C ARG A 211 -32.32 3.65 -10.37
N VAL A 212 -31.82 2.45 -10.08
CA VAL A 212 -30.38 2.21 -9.89
C VAL A 212 -29.56 2.69 -11.08
N PHE A 213 -30.07 2.61 -12.31
CA PHE A 213 -29.37 3.12 -13.50
C PHE A 213 -29.10 4.63 -13.44
N LYS A 214 -30.04 5.42 -12.92
CA LYS A 214 -29.83 6.88 -12.74
C LYS A 214 -28.76 7.17 -11.73
N ASN A 215 -28.76 6.46 -10.59
CA ASN A 215 -27.73 6.61 -9.56
C ASN A 215 -26.36 6.10 -10.05
N TYR A 216 -26.33 4.99 -10.78
CA TYR A 216 -25.10 4.46 -11.36
C TYR A 216 -24.52 5.37 -12.45
N GLY A 217 -25.39 5.91 -13.34
CA GLY A 217 -24.99 6.93 -14.30
C GLY A 217 -24.45 8.20 -13.63
N ALA A 218 -25.08 8.66 -12.53
CA ALA A 218 -24.57 9.79 -11.75
C ALA A 218 -23.25 9.49 -11.04
N PHE A 219 -23.05 8.27 -10.58
CA PHE A 219 -21.77 7.80 -10.01
C PHE A 219 -20.65 7.80 -11.06
N LEU A 220 -20.95 7.39 -12.30
CA LEU A 220 -19.98 7.33 -13.38
C LEU A 220 -19.76 8.66 -14.13
N LEU A 221 -20.64 9.65 -13.92
CA LEU A 221 -20.61 10.90 -14.69
C LEU A 221 -19.26 11.59 -14.64
N LEU A 222 -18.72 11.83 -13.46
CA LEU A 222 -17.43 12.50 -13.29
C LEU A 222 -16.23 11.60 -13.66
N PRO A 223 -16.18 10.32 -13.29
CA PRO A 223 -15.14 9.39 -13.76
C PRO A 223 -15.05 9.30 -15.29
N ILE A 224 -16.19 9.20 -15.98
CA ILE A 224 -16.21 9.16 -17.44
C ILE A 224 -15.77 10.51 -18.03
N ALA A 225 -16.25 11.64 -17.49
CA ALA A 225 -15.82 12.96 -17.94
C ALA A 225 -14.30 13.15 -17.80
N LEU A 226 -13.72 12.71 -16.67
CA LEU A 226 -12.28 12.74 -16.46
C LEU A 226 -11.54 11.82 -17.44
N LEU A 227 -12.05 10.62 -17.66
CA LEU A 227 -11.45 9.68 -18.62
C LEU A 227 -11.43 10.27 -20.04
N ILE A 228 -12.53 10.88 -20.50
CA ILE A 228 -12.61 11.56 -21.80
C ILE A 228 -11.60 12.71 -21.87
N LEU A 229 -11.47 13.51 -20.81
CA LEU A 229 -10.49 14.58 -20.74
C LEU A 229 -9.05 14.06 -20.85
N ILE A 230 -8.71 13.01 -20.10
CA ILE A 230 -7.38 12.38 -20.12
C ILE A 230 -7.09 11.83 -21.52
N ILE A 231 -8.03 11.10 -22.12
CA ILE A 231 -7.88 10.58 -23.48
C ILE A 231 -7.67 11.74 -24.47
N GLY A 232 -8.46 12.81 -24.37
CA GLY A 232 -8.33 13.99 -25.22
C GLY A 232 -6.96 14.67 -25.09
N LEU A 233 -6.42 14.76 -23.88
CA LEU A 233 -5.09 15.32 -23.65
C LEU A 233 -3.97 14.39 -24.16
N LEU A 234 -4.12 13.08 -23.97
CA LEU A 234 -3.11 12.09 -24.38
C LEU A 234 -3.09 11.85 -25.88
N THR A 235 -4.20 12.07 -26.60
CA THR A 235 -4.21 12.00 -28.08
C THR A 235 -3.33 13.08 -28.71
N GLY A 236 -3.07 14.20 -27.99
CA GLY A 236 -2.05 15.18 -28.39
C GLY A 236 -0.60 14.71 -28.15
N LEU A 237 -0.39 13.59 -27.43
CA LEU A 237 0.92 13.04 -27.06
C LEU A 237 0.95 11.51 -27.36
N PRO A 238 0.94 11.11 -28.64
CA PRO A 238 0.69 9.73 -29.04
C PRO A 238 1.68 8.71 -28.45
N ASN A 239 2.94 9.07 -28.25
CA ASN A 239 3.94 8.17 -27.68
C ASN A 239 3.67 7.89 -26.18
N ILE A 240 3.22 8.90 -25.42
CA ILE A 240 2.88 8.74 -24.01
C ILE A 240 1.60 7.90 -23.88
N PHE A 241 0.61 8.17 -24.73
CA PHE A 241 -0.64 7.40 -24.76
C PHE A 241 -0.40 5.92 -25.07
N SER A 242 0.41 5.63 -26.08
CA SER A 242 0.78 4.26 -26.44
C SER A 242 1.48 3.55 -25.29
N ASN A 243 2.45 4.20 -24.64
CA ASN A 243 3.20 3.61 -23.53
C ASN A 243 2.32 3.36 -22.30
N VAL A 244 1.46 4.32 -21.92
CA VAL A 244 0.55 4.16 -20.77
C VAL A 244 -0.44 3.03 -21.00
N ILE A 245 -1.05 2.94 -22.19
CA ILE A 245 -1.98 1.85 -22.51
C ILE A 245 -1.24 0.52 -22.59
N HIS A 246 -0.08 0.48 -23.24
CA HIS A 246 0.70 -0.74 -23.38
C HIS A 246 1.14 -1.28 -22.01
N HIS A 247 1.62 -0.41 -21.11
CA HIS A 247 1.95 -0.77 -19.74
C HIS A 247 0.72 -1.26 -18.95
N ALA A 248 -0.40 -0.53 -19.02
CA ALA A 248 -1.62 -0.93 -18.34
C ALA A 248 -2.17 -2.28 -18.84
N ILE A 249 -2.07 -2.54 -20.14
CA ILE A 249 -2.46 -3.82 -20.73
C ILE A 249 -1.46 -4.92 -20.36
N GLN A 250 -0.16 -4.64 -20.42
CA GLN A 250 0.86 -5.62 -20.02
C GLN A 250 0.74 -5.99 -18.54
N GLU A 251 0.53 -5.03 -17.64
CA GLU A 251 0.32 -5.32 -16.21
C GLU A 251 -0.98 -6.08 -15.95
N ALA A 252 -2.07 -5.72 -16.67
CA ALA A 252 -3.36 -6.40 -16.50
C ALA A 252 -3.39 -7.83 -17.06
N PHE A 253 -2.65 -8.06 -18.15
CA PHE A 253 -2.62 -9.33 -18.88
C PHE A 253 -1.23 -9.97 -18.92
N ALA A 254 -0.31 -9.53 -18.07
CA ALA A 254 0.98 -10.16 -17.96
C ALA A 254 0.76 -11.66 -17.72
N THR A 255 0.89 -12.41 -18.80
CA THR A 255 1.05 -13.85 -18.76
C THR A 255 2.43 -14.13 -18.19
N THR A 256 2.63 -13.82 -16.92
CA THR A 256 3.76 -14.37 -16.22
C THR A 256 3.57 -15.89 -16.27
N SER A 257 4.55 -16.58 -16.79
CA SER A 257 4.65 -18.05 -16.85
C SER A 257 4.69 -18.68 -15.44
N ILE A 258 4.39 -17.90 -14.43
CA ILE A 258 4.36 -18.26 -13.04
C ILE A 258 2.97 -18.81 -12.77
N ILE A 259 2.90 -20.12 -12.52
CA ILE A 259 1.71 -20.78 -11.99
C ILE A 259 1.40 -20.08 -10.68
N SER A 260 0.42 -19.18 -10.72
CA SER A 260 -0.03 -18.47 -9.55
C SER A 260 -0.57 -19.49 -8.54
N LYS A 261 0.14 -19.63 -7.43
CA LYS A 261 -0.32 -20.47 -6.33
C LYS A 261 -1.54 -19.80 -5.69
N PRO A 262 -2.60 -20.59 -5.35
CA PRO A 262 -3.70 -20.04 -4.58
C PRO A 262 -3.16 -19.45 -3.27
N LEU A 263 -3.77 -18.35 -2.83
CA LEU A 263 -3.45 -17.81 -1.51
C LEU A 263 -3.68 -18.91 -0.46
N ASP A 264 -2.67 -19.20 0.34
CA ASP A 264 -2.78 -20.20 1.41
C ASP A 264 -3.95 -19.82 2.34
N ILE A 265 -4.73 -20.82 2.73
CA ILE A 265 -5.86 -20.62 3.65
C ILE A 265 -5.41 -20.00 4.97
N LEU A 266 -4.19 -20.29 5.42
CA LEU A 266 -3.60 -19.69 6.61
C LEU A 266 -3.38 -18.18 6.47
N SER A 267 -3.19 -17.68 5.25
CA SER A 267 -3.04 -16.24 4.98
C SER A 267 -4.30 -15.45 5.36
N TYR A 268 -5.48 -16.07 5.32
CA TYR A 268 -6.70 -15.43 5.84
C TYR A 268 -6.66 -15.20 7.35
N GLY A 269 -5.79 -15.91 8.08
CA GLY A 269 -5.51 -15.66 9.49
C GLY A 269 -4.99 -14.24 9.75
N ASN A 270 -4.40 -13.58 8.74
CA ASN A 270 -3.96 -12.18 8.82
C ASN A 270 -5.11 -11.20 9.07
N LEU A 271 -6.36 -11.58 8.78
CA LEU A 271 -7.54 -10.79 9.16
C LEU A 271 -7.72 -10.70 10.69
N GLY A 272 -7.06 -11.57 11.46
CA GLY A 272 -7.11 -11.63 12.91
C GLY A 272 -8.23 -12.53 13.43
N VAL A 273 -7.92 -13.31 14.47
CA VAL A 273 -8.84 -14.31 15.05
C VAL A 273 -10.15 -13.68 15.52
N LEU A 274 -10.09 -12.55 16.21
CA LEU A 274 -11.30 -11.86 16.68
C LEU A 274 -12.17 -11.40 15.51
N THR A 275 -11.54 -10.85 14.46
CA THR A 275 -12.24 -10.40 13.25
C THR A 275 -12.92 -11.56 12.54
N LEU A 276 -12.25 -12.71 12.43
CA LEU A 276 -12.83 -13.91 11.81
C LEU A 276 -14.01 -14.48 12.62
N ILE A 277 -13.87 -14.60 13.95
CA ILE A 277 -14.94 -15.12 14.81
C ILE A 277 -16.19 -14.22 14.74
N PHE A 278 -16.02 -12.93 15.01
CA PHE A 278 -17.16 -12.01 14.99
C PHE A 278 -17.64 -11.70 13.57
N GLY A 279 -16.75 -11.74 12.57
CA GLY A 279 -17.09 -11.70 11.15
C GLY A 279 -18.04 -12.83 10.75
N LEU A 280 -17.75 -14.05 11.18
CA LEU A 280 -18.62 -15.21 10.93
C LEU A 280 -20.01 -15.04 11.60
N ILE A 281 -20.05 -14.58 12.86
CA ILE A 281 -21.30 -14.27 13.55
C ILE A 281 -22.09 -13.20 12.77
N GLY A 282 -21.39 -12.15 12.32
CA GLY A 282 -21.99 -11.08 11.51
C GLY A 282 -22.52 -11.57 10.17
N VAL A 283 -21.78 -12.42 9.46
CA VAL A 283 -22.22 -13.06 8.20
C VAL A 283 -23.49 -13.90 8.43
N ILE A 284 -23.49 -14.77 9.45
CA ILE A 284 -24.65 -15.60 9.77
C ILE A 284 -25.88 -14.73 10.07
N THR A 285 -25.69 -13.67 10.85
CA THR A 285 -26.76 -12.75 11.21
C THR A 285 -27.27 -11.99 9.98
N ALA A 286 -26.36 -11.51 9.12
CA ALA A 286 -26.68 -10.80 7.89
C ALA A 286 -27.45 -11.68 6.90
N VAL A 287 -27.04 -12.95 6.72
CA VAL A 287 -27.74 -13.93 5.87
C VAL A 287 -29.14 -14.24 6.40
N LYS A 288 -29.33 -14.27 7.73
CA LYS A 288 -30.66 -14.45 8.34
C LYS A 288 -31.54 -13.20 8.18
N ARG A 289 -30.98 -12.00 8.42
CA ARG A 289 -31.73 -10.74 8.43
C ARG A 289 -32.08 -10.24 7.03
N ARG A 290 -31.19 -10.43 6.05
CA ARG A 290 -31.35 -10.08 4.62
C ARG A 290 -31.78 -8.63 4.34
N GLN A 291 -31.34 -7.70 5.16
CA GLN A 291 -31.55 -6.28 4.87
C GLN A 291 -30.63 -5.84 3.71
N LYS A 292 -30.97 -4.72 3.06
CA LYS A 292 -30.20 -4.23 1.90
C LYS A 292 -28.73 -3.96 2.22
N GLU A 293 -28.46 -3.37 3.39
CA GLU A 293 -27.09 -3.16 3.88
C GLU A 293 -26.33 -4.45 4.08
N ASP A 294 -27.00 -5.52 4.53
CA ASP A 294 -26.37 -6.84 4.71
C ASP A 294 -25.95 -7.43 3.38
N ILE A 295 -26.86 -7.42 2.41
CA ILE A 295 -26.59 -7.93 1.06
C ILE A 295 -25.48 -7.13 0.40
N PHE A 296 -25.44 -5.82 0.63
CA PHE A 296 -24.40 -4.95 0.11
C PHE A 296 -23.00 -5.35 0.65
N ILE A 297 -22.86 -5.48 1.96
CA ILE A 297 -21.58 -5.85 2.57
C ILE A 297 -21.19 -7.28 2.19
N LEU A 298 -22.15 -8.22 2.15
CA LEU A 298 -21.91 -9.59 1.70
C LEU A 298 -21.45 -9.64 0.24
N SER A 299 -22.06 -8.85 -0.65
CA SER A 299 -21.63 -8.76 -2.05
C SER A 299 -20.21 -8.21 -2.17
N TRP A 300 -19.84 -7.24 -1.33
CA TRP A 300 -18.48 -6.72 -1.28
C TRP A 300 -17.47 -7.81 -0.87
N ILE A 301 -17.76 -8.60 0.17
CA ILE A 301 -16.92 -9.74 0.58
C ILE A 301 -16.77 -10.74 -0.58
N ILE A 302 -17.88 -11.10 -1.25
CA ILE A 302 -17.87 -12.05 -2.37
C ILE A 302 -16.99 -11.53 -3.51
N VAL A 303 -17.11 -10.25 -3.89
CA VAL A 303 -16.28 -9.64 -4.94
C VAL A 303 -14.80 -9.77 -4.61
N ILE A 304 -14.40 -9.44 -3.37
CA ILE A 304 -12.98 -9.52 -3.00
C ILE A 304 -12.49 -10.99 -2.98
N ILE A 305 -13.30 -11.92 -2.46
CA ILE A 305 -12.96 -13.36 -2.47
C ILE A 305 -12.80 -13.86 -3.92
N LEU A 306 -13.67 -13.44 -4.84
CA LEU A 306 -13.56 -13.80 -6.26
C LEU A 306 -12.30 -13.21 -6.88
N LEU A 307 -11.92 -11.97 -6.53
CA LEU A 307 -10.68 -11.37 -7.00
C LEU A 307 -9.44 -12.07 -6.44
N ILE A 308 -9.42 -12.43 -5.15
CA ILE A 308 -8.33 -13.22 -4.54
C ILE A 308 -8.15 -14.56 -5.27
N ASN A 309 -9.24 -15.15 -5.76
CA ASN A 309 -9.25 -16.43 -6.46
C ASN A 309 -9.41 -16.27 -7.98
N ALA A 310 -9.06 -15.14 -8.54
CA ALA A 310 -9.25 -14.83 -9.97
C ALA A 310 -8.49 -15.79 -10.91
N TYR A 311 -7.43 -16.43 -10.41
CA TYR A 311 -6.70 -17.48 -11.13
C TYR A 311 -7.58 -18.66 -11.54
N LEU A 312 -8.62 -18.99 -10.76
CA LEU A 312 -9.59 -20.04 -11.13
C LEU A 312 -10.34 -19.73 -12.43
N PHE A 313 -10.34 -18.48 -12.83
CA PHE A 313 -10.97 -17.97 -14.06
C PHE A 313 -9.94 -17.61 -15.14
N GLY A 314 -8.66 -17.99 -14.96
CA GLY A 314 -7.59 -17.70 -15.91
C GLY A 314 -7.05 -16.27 -15.87
N LEU A 315 -7.43 -15.47 -14.85
CA LEU A 315 -6.97 -14.09 -14.66
C LEU A 315 -5.71 -14.07 -13.79
N ASN A 316 -4.62 -14.61 -14.30
CA ASN A 316 -3.38 -14.83 -13.55
C ASN A 316 -2.68 -13.52 -13.12
N GLY A 317 -2.81 -12.43 -13.86
CA GLY A 317 -2.21 -11.14 -13.51
C GLY A 317 -2.72 -10.54 -12.19
N ILE A 318 -3.92 -10.93 -11.72
CA ILE A 318 -4.48 -10.47 -10.44
C ILE A 318 -3.84 -11.20 -9.25
N ASN A 319 -3.24 -12.35 -9.47
CA ASN A 319 -2.70 -13.18 -8.39
C ASN A 319 -1.43 -12.62 -7.74
N SER A 320 -0.62 -11.88 -8.47
CA SER A 320 0.56 -11.21 -7.91
C SER A 320 0.21 -10.25 -6.76
N ILE A 321 -1.06 -9.81 -6.71
CA ILE A 321 -1.59 -8.91 -5.67
C ILE A 321 -2.56 -9.58 -4.70
N SER A 322 -2.74 -10.92 -4.76
CA SER A 322 -3.73 -11.62 -3.93
C SER A 322 -3.58 -11.34 -2.43
N TYR A 323 -2.35 -11.31 -1.93
CA TYR A 323 -2.08 -10.96 -0.53
C TYR A 323 -2.48 -9.51 -0.20
N ARG A 324 -2.27 -8.59 -1.14
CA ARG A 324 -2.68 -7.18 -0.97
C ARG A 324 -4.20 -7.03 -0.91
N LEU A 325 -4.95 -7.92 -1.57
CA LEU A 325 -6.42 -7.92 -1.52
C LEU A 325 -6.99 -8.27 -0.14
N LEU A 326 -6.18 -8.87 0.76
CA LEU A 326 -6.62 -9.14 2.13
C LEU A 326 -6.96 -7.87 2.91
N VAL A 327 -6.30 -6.74 2.65
CA VAL A 327 -6.65 -5.48 3.33
C VAL A 327 -8.02 -4.95 2.87
N TYR A 328 -8.36 -5.16 1.58
CA TYR A 328 -9.69 -4.84 1.06
C TYR A 328 -10.77 -5.78 1.61
N LEU A 329 -10.43 -7.04 1.90
CA LEU A 329 -11.31 -8.01 2.53
C LEU A 329 -11.51 -7.70 4.03
N LEU A 330 -10.46 -7.24 4.70
CA LEU A 330 -10.51 -6.86 6.12
C LEU A 330 -11.63 -5.86 6.40
N ILE A 331 -11.82 -4.88 5.53
CA ILE A 331 -12.79 -3.79 5.73
C ILE A 331 -14.22 -4.34 5.85
N PRO A 332 -14.81 -5.02 4.85
CA PRO A 332 -16.18 -5.51 4.95
C PRO A 332 -16.34 -6.63 5.99
N VAL A 333 -15.33 -7.49 6.19
CA VAL A 333 -15.36 -8.53 7.24
C VAL A 333 -15.38 -7.88 8.63
N SER A 334 -14.60 -6.82 8.86
CA SER A 334 -14.62 -6.08 10.13
C SER A 334 -15.94 -5.34 10.35
N ILE A 335 -16.58 -4.80 9.28
CA ILE A 335 -17.90 -4.17 9.37
C ILE A 335 -18.95 -5.19 9.82
N LEU A 336 -18.98 -6.38 9.21
CA LEU A 336 -19.87 -7.47 9.66
C LEU A 336 -19.45 -8.01 11.03
N GLY A 337 -18.15 -8.05 11.33
CA GLY A 337 -17.65 -8.39 12.67
C GLY A 337 -18.17 -7.44 13.74
N GLY A 338 -18.14 -6.14 13.47
CA GLY A 338 -18.75 -5.13 14.35
C GLY A 338 -20.24 -5.35 14.54
N PHE A 339 -20.95 -5.71 13.48
CA PHE A 339 -22.36 -6.12 13.56
C PHE A 339 -22.53 -7.40 14.38
N GLY A 340 -21.65 -8.40 14.21
CA GLY A 340 -21.63 -9.62 15.02
C GLY A 340 -21.42 -9.36 16.51
N VAL A 341 -20.51 -8.47 16.87
CA VAL A 341 -20.30 -8.02 18.27
C VAL A 341 -21.55 -7.33 18.81
N ALA A 342 -22.17 -6.44 18.01
CA ALA A 342 -23.39 -5.76 18.43
C ALA A 342 -24.55 -6.77 18.64
N THR A 343 -24.69 -7.74 17.77
CA THR A 343 -25.67 -8.84 17.89
C THR A 343 -25.42 -9.64 19.18
N ALA A 344 -24.20 -10.12 19.38
CA ALA A 344 -23.83 -10.86 20.61
C ALA A 344 -24.12 -10.04 21.88
N TYR A 345 -23.78 -8.75 21.89
CA TYR A 345 -24.09 -7.86 23.00
C TYR A 345 -25.58 -7.76 23.29
N HIS A 346 -26.44 -7.75 22.27
CA HIS A 346 -27.90 -7.69 22.44
C HIS A 346 -28.48 -9.02 22.85
N GLU A 347 -28.03 -10.13 22.26
CA GLU A 347 -28.49 -11.49 22.60
C GLU A 347 -28.13 -11.91 24.03
N LEU A 348 -26.97 -11.48 24.54
CA LEU A 348 -26.59 -11.71 25.96
C LEU A 348 -27.65 -11.21 26.95
N LYS A 349 -28.54 -10.29 26.56
CA LYS A 349 -29.64 -9.81 27.39
C LYS A 349 -30.66 -10.90 27.71
N ASP A 350 -30.84 -11.86 26.80
CA ASP A 350 -31.87 -12.89 26.90
C ASP A 350 -31.41 -14.10 27.75
N TYR A 351 -30.13 -14.17 28.08
CA TYR A 351 -29.57 -15.18 28.95
C TYR A 351 -29.53 -14.72 30.41
N LYS A 352 -30.27 -15.41 31.31
CA LYS A 352 -30.46 -15.06 32.72
C LYS A 352 -29.16 -14.69 33.46
N ASN A 353 -28.08 -15.46 33.24
CA ASN A 353 -26.79 -15.27 33.90
C ASN A 353 -25.99 -14.07 33.34
N PHE A 354 -26.28 -13.62 32.13
CA PHE A 354 -25.51 -12.61 31.40
C PHE A 354 -26.32 -11.34 31.10
N SER A 355 -27.58 -11.30 31.52
CA SER A 355 -28.54 -10.23 31.20
C SER A 355 -28.17 -8.89 31.81
N SER A 356 -27.36 -8.85 32.87
CA SER A 356 -27.01 -7.59 33.52
C SER A 356 -26.24 -6.66 32.58
N LYS A 357 -26.59 -5.38 32.59
CA LYS A 357 -25.89 -4.35 31.81
C LYS A 357 -24.39 -4.26 32.17
N LYS A 358 -24.05 -4.52 33.45
CA LYS A 358 -22.68 -4.53 33.92
C LYS A 358 -21.87 -5.63 33.25
N PHE A 359 -22.41 -6.84 33.16
CA PHE A 359 -21.77 -7.97 32.49
C PHE A 359 -21.55 -7.71 31.00
N ARG A 360 -22.59 -7.25 30.29
CA ARG A 360 -22.49 -6.93 28.85
C ARG A 360 -21.47 -5.84 28.56
N ASN A 361 -21.39 -4.82 29.41
CA ASN A 361 -20.37 -3.78 29.28
C ASN A 361 -18.96 -4.34 29.59
N ALA A 362 -18.83 -5.23 30.59
CA ALA A 362 -17.57 -5.90 30.87
C ALA A 362 -17.11 -6.75 29.68
N PHE A 363 -18.02 -7.48 29.03
CA PHE A 363 -17.75 -8.21 27.78
C PHE A 363 -17.14 -7.29 26.70
N LEU A 364 -17.77 -6.13 26.42
CA LEU A 364 -17.24 -5.20 25.43
C LEU A 364 -15.87 -4.64 25.83
N ILE A 365 -15.70 -4.26 27.10
CA ILE A 365 -14.44 -3.72 27.59
C ILE A 365 -13.31 -4.75 27.47
N SER A 366 -13.57 -6.00 27.87
CA SER A 366 -12.59 -7.09 27.76
C SER A 366 -12.25 -7.38 26.30
N LEU A 367 -13.24 -7.42 25.41
CA LEU A 367 -13.02 -7.61 23.97
C LEU A 367 -12.14 -6.49 23.39
N PHE A 368 -12.46 -5.24 23.72
CA PHE A 368 -11.71 -4.09 23.19
C PHE A 368 -10.30 -4.00 23.77
N ALA A 369 -10.12 -4.34 25.06
CA ALA A 369 -8.81 -4.45 25.67
C ALA A 369 -7.97 -5.54 24.99
N LEU A 370 -8.56 -6.71 24.74
CA LEU A 370 -7.89 -7.81 24.05
C LEU A 370 -7.53 -7.44 22.60
N ALA A 371 -8.45 -6.78 21.88
CA ALA A 371 -8.19 -6.30 20.52
C ALA A 371 -7.05 -5.26 20.47
N THR A 372 -7.02 -4.34 21.45
CA THR A 372 -5.92 -3.37 21.59
C THR A 372 -4.60 -4.06 21.91
N PHE A 373 -4.62 -5.06 22.77
CA PHE A 373 -3.43 -5.85 23.11
C PHE A 373 -2.87 -6.59 21.89
N PHE A 374 -3.72 -7.23 21.08
CA PHE A 374 -3.28 -7.83 19.81
C PHE A 374 -2.73 -6.79 18.85
N GLY A 375 -3.37 -5.62 18.73
CA GLY A 375 -2.86 -4.52 17.94
C GLY A 375 -1.49 -4.05 18.38
N PHE A 376 -1.27 -3.93 19.70
CA PHE A 376 0.04 -3.59 20.27
C PHE A 376 1.10 -4.64 19.90
N LEU A 377 0.80 -5.94 20.09
CA LEU A 377 1.73 -7.01 19.72
C LEU A 377 2.07 -6.98 18.23
N THR A 378 1.10 -6.64 17.38
CA THR A 378 1.26 -6.58 15.94
C THR A 378 2.22 -5.46 15.50
N VAL A 379 2.17 -4.29 16.15
CA VAL A 379 3.02 -3.16 15.78
C VAL A 379 4.37 -3.15 16.48
N GLU A 380 4.47 -3.82 17.64
CA GLU A 380 5.72 -3.92 18.42
C GLU A 380 6.59 -5.09 17.96
N ASN A 381 5.98 -6.15 17.42
CA ASN A 381 6.71 -7.37 17.08
C ASN A 381 7.32 -7.29 15.67
N PRO A 382 8.66 -7.24 15.57
CA PRO A 382 9.38 -7.18 14.30
C PRO A 382 9.19 -8.40 13.38
N LEU A 383 8.71 -9.54 13.89
CA LEU A 383 8.40 -10.71 13.05
C LEU A 383 7.30 -10.42 12.05
N ILE A 384 6.42 -9.50 12.38
CA ILE A 384 5.33 -9.09 11.52
C ILE A 384 5.77 -7.95 10.62
N ALA A 385 6.71 -7.13 11.11
CA ALA A 385 7.40 -6.12 10.36
C ALA A 385 8.90 -6.43 10.49
N SER A 386 9.36 -7.49 9.84
CA SER A 386 10.74 -7.94 9.96
C SER A 386 11.66 -6.90 9.32
N PHE A 387 12.09 -5.96 10.14
CA PHE A 387 13.07 -4.92 9.77
C PHE A 387 14.49 -5.43 9.83
N GLU A 388 14.69 -6.59 10.45
CA GLU A 388 15.98 -7.26 10.45
C GLU A 388 16.04 -8.19 9.26
N VAL A 389 17.03 -7.98 8.44
CA VAL A 389 17.36 -8.79 7.29
C VAL A 389 17.93 -10.12 7.77
N THR A 390 17.10 -10.94 8.37
CA THR A 390 17.51 -12.26 8.84
C THR A 390 17.04 -13.38 7.92
N ASN A 391 16.14 -13.08 6.97
CA ASN A 391 15.56 -14.07 6.09
C ASN A 391 15.55 -13.63 4.62
N GLN A 392 15.95 -14.52 3.76
CA GLN A 392 16.08 -14.39 2.32
C GLN A 392 14.84 -13.82 1.60
N TYR A 393 13.63 -13.85 2.19
CA TYR A 393 12.41 -13.78 1.42
C TYR A 393 11.44 -12.65 1.76
N GLY A 394 11.71 -11.78 2.69
CA GLY A 394 10.68 -10.83 3.07
C GLY A 394 11.12 -9.48 3.62
N ALA A 395 12.37 -9.40 4.03
CA ALA A 395 12.85 -8.24 4.78
C ALA A 395 13.06 -6.99 3.92
N PHE A 396 13.37 -7.15 2.65
CA PHE A 396 13.72 -6.05 1.76
C PHE A 396 12.56 -5.07 1.51
N GLN A 397 11.31 -5.51 1.58
CA GLN A 397 10.16 -4.62 1.39
C GLN A 397 9.87 -3.73 2.60
N ILE A 398 10.40 -4.07 3.76
CA ILE A 398 10.05 -3.47 5.04
C ILE A 398 11.27 -2.85 5.71
N ALA A 399 12.47 -3.35 5.40
CA ALA A 399 13.71 -2.93 6.03
C ALA A 399 13.98 -1.43 5.80
N PRO A 400 14.29 -0.66 6.87
CA PRO A 400 14.80 0.68 6.73
C PRO A 400 16.21 0.66 6.12
N PRO A 401 16.70 1.78 5.58
CA PRO A 401 18.09 1.87 5.14
C PRO A 401 19.07 1.47 6.25
N SER A 402 20.06 0.65 5.87
CA SER A 402 21.11 0.20 6.78
C SER A 402 22.10 1.35 7.09
N PRO A 403 22.91 1.23 8.16
CA PRO A 403 24.00 2.18 8.40
C PRO A 403 24.93 2.35 7.20
N SER A 404 25.28 1.27 6.51
CA SER A 404 26.14 1.32 5.33
C SER A 404 25.51 2.06 4.15
N GLU A 405 24.19 1.94 3.95
CA GLU A 405 23.43 2.71 2.96
C GLU A 405 23.37 4.19 3.31
N MET A 406 23.27 4.49 4.60
CA MET A 406 23.32 5.89 5.09
C MET A 406 24.70 6.50 4.84
N ASP A 407 25.77 5.78 5.19
CA ASP A 407 27.14 6.24 5.00
C ASP A 407 27.44 6.46 3.51
N LEU A 408 26.93 5.57 2.65
CA LEU A 408 27.01 5.71 1.20
C LEU A 408 26.32 7.00 0.70
N ALA A 409 25.12 7.27 1.20
CA ALA A 409 24.39 8.50 0.85
C ALA A 409 25.11 9.76 1.33
N ILE A 410 25.67 9.74 2.55
CA ILE A 410 26.48 10.83 3.09
C ILE A 410 27.71 11.07 2.21
N TRP A 411 28.45 10.00 1.89
CA TRP A 411 29.63 10.10 1.04
C TRP A 411 29.31 10.75 -0.32
N PHE A 412 28.24 10.31 -1.00
CA PHE A 412 27.82 10.91 -2.27
C PHE A 412 27.37 12.38 -2.14
N ASN A 413 26.75 12.75 -1.02
CA ASN A 413 26.39 14.15 -0.78
C ASN A 413 27.62 15.07 -0.69
N GLU A 414 28.70 14.59 -0.07
CA GLU A 414 29.93 15.34 0.19
C GLU A 414 30.90 15.32 -1.00
N ASN A 415 31.00 14.17 -1.70
CA ASN A 415 32.06 13.92 -2.68
C ASN A 415 31.53 13.69 -4.09
N GLY A 416 30.22 13.35 -4.26
CA GLY A 416 29.66 12.99 -5.54
C GLY A 416 29.48 14.16 -6.50
N ASN A 417 29.87 13.98 -7.75
CA ASN A 417 29.59 14.93 -8.81
C ASN A 417 28.13 14.79 -9.27
N LYS A 418 27.28 15.72 -8.86
CA LYS A 418 25.81 15.69 -9.12
C LYS A 418 25.42 15.81 -10.59
N SER A 419 26.36 16.11 -11.49
CA SER A 419 26.13 16.11 -12.93
C SER A 419 26.30 14.72 -13.58
N LYS A 420 26.79 13.74 -12.82
CA LYS A 420 27.04 12.39 -13.26
C LYS A 420 26.01 11.43 -12.70
N SER A 421 25.75 10.33 -13.41
CA SER A 421 24.87 9.25 -12.95
C SER A 421 25.66 8.13 -12.24
N ILE A 422 24.93 7.39 -11.42
CA ILE A 422 25.42 6.21 -10.69
C ILE A 422 24.91 4.97 -11.40
N LEU A 423 25.79 4.01 -11.68
CA LEU A 423 25.44 2.65 -12.11
C LEU A 423 25.60 1.70 -10.94
N SER A 424 24.67 0.78 -10.73
CA SER A 424 24.74 -0.20 -9.63
C SER A 424 24.16 -1.56 -10.00
N ASN A 425 24.64 -2.58 -9.31
CA ASN A 425 24.07 -3.93 -9.32
C ASN A 425 22.82 -4.05 -8.43
N ASP A 426 22.52 -3.06 -7.59
CA ASP A 426 21.34 -3.03 -6.74
C ASP A 426 20.63 -1.67 -6.81
N LEU A 427 19.37 -1.69 -7.22
CA LEU A 427 18.56 -0.48 -7.36
C LEU A 427 17.95 0.01 -6.07
N PHE A 428 17.64 -0.88 -5.14
CA PHE A 428 16.91 -0.49 -3.92
C PHE A 428 17.70 0.49 -3.06
N PRO A 429 18.92 0.16 -2.57
CA PRO A 429 19.70 1.11 -1.80
C PRO A 429 20.08 2.34 -2.61
N LEU A 430 20.29 2.18 -3.92
CA LEU A 430 20.62 3.33 -4.77
C LEU A 430 19.42 4.25 -5.03
N THR A 431 18.19 3.76 -5.01
CA THR A 431 17.00 4.63 -4.99
C THR A 431 16.99 5.51 -3.75
N PHE A 432 17.36 4.97 -2.60
CA PHE A 432 17.52 5.75 -1.37
C PHE A 432 18.64 6.80 -1.50
N VAL A 433 19.82 6.40 -1.97
CA VAL A 433 20.96 7.30 -2.21
C VAL A 433 20.56 8.41 -3.19
N THR A 434 19.94 8.07 -4.32
CA THR A 434 19.46 9.02 -5.32
C THR A 434 18.47 10.01 -4.72
N THR A 435 17.56 9.55 -3.87
CA THR A 435 16.59 10.40 -3.19
C THR A 435 17.24 11.34 -2.19
N GLN A 436 18.29 10.90 -1.49
CA GLN A 436 19.02 11.75 -0.54
C GLN A 436 19.93 12.77 -1.23
N THR A 437 20.53 12.41 -2.34
CA THR A 437 21.61 13.19 -2.98
C THR A 437 21.13 14.01 -4.18
N GLY A 438 20.05 13.56 -4.83
CA GLY A 438 19.58 14.09 -6.11
C GLY A 438 20.46 13.67 -7.30
N MET A 439 21.37 12.70 -7.12
CA MET A 439 22.18 12.14 -8.21
C MET A 439 21.36 11.16 -9.04
N PRO A 440 21.42 11.22 -10.38
CA PRO A 440 20.68 10.29 -11.22
C PRO A 440 21.22 8.87 -11.14
N LEU A 441 20.33 7.89 -11.26
CA LEU A 441 20.63 6.48 -11.36
C LEU A 441 20.55 6.03 -12.82
N ALA A 442 21.57 5.35 -13.33
CA ALA A 442 21.60 4.77 -14.66
C ALA A 442 20.65 3.57 -14.76
N SER A 443 20.37 3.08 -15.96
CA SER A 443 19.48 1.94 -16.18
C SER A 443 20.09 0.64 -15.68
N ASP A 444 19.27 -0.30 -15.18
CA ASP A 444 19.66 -1.66 -14.81
C ASP A 444 20.30 -2.40 -15.97
N SER A 445 19.74 -2.24 -17.17
CA SER A 445 20.27 -2.86 -18.37
C SER A 445 21.72 -2.44 -18.66
N ASP A 446 22.13 -1.28 -18.16
CA ASP A 446 23.51 -0.81 -18.32
C ASP A 446 24.49 -1.60 -17.44
N PHE A 447 24.05 -2.19 -16.33
CA PHE A 447 24.90 -3.03 -15.48
C PHE A 447 25.26 -4.36 -16.14
N GLU A 448 24.40 -4.93 -16.96
CA GLU A 448 24.71 -6.13 -17.74
C GLU A 448 25.89 -5.88 -18.70
N HIS A 449 26.03 -4.68 -19.21
CA HIS A 449 27.15 -4.27 -20.05
C HIS A 449 28.45 -4.16 -19.24
N PHE A 450 28.39 -3.68 -18.00
CA PHE A 450 29.56 -3.62 -17.12
C PHE A 450 30.19 -4.98 -16.90
N ASN A 451 29.39 -6.03 -16.71
CA ASN A 451 29.86 -7.40 -16.54
C ASN A 451 30.54 -8.01 -17.79
N LYS A 452 30.47 -7.35 -18.94
CA LYS A 452 31.00 -7.83 -20.24
C LYS A 452 32.25 -7.09 -20.74
N ASN A 453 33.10 -6.54 -19.87
CA ASN A 453 34.31 -5.78 -20.23
C ASN A 453 34.03 -4.55 -21.12
N VAL A 454 33.19 -3.66 -20.63
CA VAL A 454 32.75 -2.45 -21.35
C VAL A 454 33.88 -1.45 -21.49
N SER A 455 33.90 -0.76 -22.63
CA SER A 455 34.84 0.33 -22.91
C SER A 455 34.52 1.59 -22.12
N LYS A 456 35.52 2.42 -21.82
CA LYS A 456 35.36 3.74 -21.19
C LYS A 456 34.33 4.60 -21.93
N SER A 457 34.28 4.52 -23.26
CA SER A 457 33.34 5.27 -24.10
C SER A 457 31.85 4.99 -23.79
N PHE A 458 31.52 3.80 -23.27
CA PHE A 458 30.16 3.48 -22.84
C PHE A 458 29.75 4.36 -21.64
N PHE A 459 30.60 4.49 -20.64
CA PHE A 459 30.34 5.30 -19.46
C PHE A 459 30.26 6.80 -19.81
N GLU A 460 31.15 7.27 -20.67
CA GLU A 460 31.15 8.66 -21.15
C GLU A 460 29.86 8.97 -21.92
N LYS A 461 29.44 8.09 -22.84
CA LYS A 461 28.23 8.25 -23.63
C LYS A 461 26.96 8.31 -22.78
N ASN A 462 26.87 7.50 -21.72
CA ASN A 462 25.72 7.41 -20.82
C ASN A 462 25.86 8.33 -19.60
N ASN A 463 26.89 9.19 -19.57
CA ASN A 463 27.18 10.12 -18.48
C ASN A 463 27.32 9.44 -17.11
N ILE A 464 27.79 8.18 -17.07
CA ILE A 464 28.01 7.41 -15.85
C ILE A 464 29.38 7.83 -15.27
N GLY A 465 29.37 8.39 -14.07
CA GLY A 465 30.59 8.78 -13.37
C GLY A 465 30.99 7.85 -12.25
N TYR A 466 30.05 7.08 -11.75
CA TYR A 466 30.27 6.19 -10.63
C TYR A 466 29.64 4.84 -10.86
N VAL A 467 30.33 3.78 -10.43
CA VAL A 467 29.81 2.40 -10.35
C VAL A 467 29.79 2.00 -8.90
N VAL A 468 28.64 1.64 -8.38
CA VAL A 468 28.46 1.16 -7.01
C VAL A 468 28.19 -0.33 -7.04
N LEU A 469 29.01 -1.08 -6.33
CA LEU A 469 28.87 -2.52 -6.16
C LEU A 469 28.39 -2.81 -4.74
N ASP A 470 27.22 -3.42 -4.63
CA ASP A 470 26.73 -3.98 -3.38
C ASP A 470 27.41 -5.34 -3.16
N LYS A 471 28.24 -5.43 -2.11
CA LYS A 471 28.99 -6.64 -1.76
C LYS A 471 28.10 -7.74 -1.18
N ARG A 472 26.90 -7.38 -0.75
CA ARG A 472 25.89 -8.34 -0.25
C ARG A 472 25.29 -9.17 -1.38
N LEU A 473 25.45 -8.71 -2.61
CA LEU A 473 25.12 -9.46 -3.81
C LEU A 473 26.35 -10.23 -4.27
N SER A 474 26.42 -11.53 -4.02
CA SER A 474 27.56 -12.32 -4.52
C SER A 474 27.42 -12.59 -6.01
N PHE A 475 28.57 -12.46 -6.70
CA PHE A 475 28.72 -12.95 -8.07
C PHE A 475 28.99 -14.45 -8.03
N ASN A 476 28.29 -15.23 -8.88
CA ASN A 476 28.63 -16.63 -9.04
C ASN A 476 30.04 -16.73 -9.67
N SER A 477 30.94 -17.50 -9.04
CA SER A 477 32.32 -17.68 -9.50
C SER A 477 32.44 -18.28 -10.90
N ASN A 478 31.35 -18.82 -11.45
CA ASN A 478 31.37 -19.49 -12.75
C ASN A 478 30.77 -18.70 -13.90
N ASN A 479 30.04 -17.62 -13.66
CA ASN A 479 29.56 -16.68 -14.70
C ASN A 479 28.69 -15.58 -14.10
N GLU A 480 29.02 -14.36 -14.29
CA GLU A 480 28.30 -13.21 -14.76
C GLU A 480 26.80 -13.04 -14.41
N THR A 481 26.18 -13.95 -13.67
CA THR A 481 24.77 -13.87 -13.27
C THR A 481 24.66 -13.50 -11.81
N LEU A 482 24.04 -12.37 -11.55
CA LEU A 482 23.48 -12.04 -10.24
C LEU A 482 22.57 -13.19 -9.79
N TYR A 483 22.68 -13.61 -8.54
CA TYR A 483 21.75 -14.60 -8.01
C TYR A 483 20.34 -14.03 -8.07
N LYS A 484 19.44 -14.80 -8.66
CA LYS A 484 18.01 -14.53 -8.64
C LYS A 484 17.40 -15.35 -7.52
N VAL A 485 16.62 -14.69 -6.69
CA VAL A 485 15.80 -15.34 -5.65
C VAL A 485 14.39 -15.41 -6.16
N GLU A 486 13.80 -16.58 -6.11
CA GLU A 486 12.38 -16.79 -6.37
C GLU A 486 11.60 -16.56 -5.07
N TYR A 487 10.73 -15.57 -5.07
CA TYR A 487 9.80 -15.30 -3.99
C TYR A 487 8.38 -15.17 -4.54
N GLU A 488 7.45 -15.95 -4.01
CA GLU A 488 6.05 -16.00 -4.48
C GLU A 488 5.90 -16.22 -5.99
N GLY A 489 6.88 -16.90 -6.60
CA GLY A 489 6.88 -17.17 -8.03
C GLY A 489 7.44 -16.05 -8.90
N GLU A 490 7.92 -14.95 -8.33
CA GLU A 490 8.66 -13.89 -9.02
C GLU A 490 10.15 -14.00 -8.73
N PHE A 491 10.96 -13.64 -9.75
CA PHE A 491 12.42 -13.62 -9.59
C PHE A 491 12.87 -12.20 -9.26
N TYR A 492 13.49 -12.06 -8.09
CA TYR A 492 14.13 -10.82 -7.67
C TYR A 492 15.63 -10.95 -7.79
N ASN A 493 16.31 -9.91 -8.20
CA ASN A 493 17.74 -9.81 -8.00
C ASN A 493 18.00 -9.79 -6.50
N LEU A 494 18.94 -10.57 -6.05
CA LEU A 494 19.14 -10.81 -4.64
C LEU A 494 19.49 -9.56 -3.87
N PHE A 495 18.95 -9.44 -2.68
CA PHE A 495 19.04 -8.21 -1.92
C PHE A 495 19.92 -8.32 -0.70
N TYR A 496 19.93 -9.46 0.00
CA TYR A 496 20.78 -9.66 1.17
C TYR A 496 21.13 -11.11 1.36
N TYR A 497 22.36 -11.40 1.80
CA TYR A 497 22.79 -12.72 2.22
C TYR A 497 22.72 -12.85 3.73
N SER A 498 22.26 -14.00 4.19
CA SER A 498 22.32 -14.39 5.61
C SER A 498 23.61 -15.15 5.96
N GLU A 499 24.41 -15.52 4.99
CA GLU A 499 25.63 -16.32 5.18
C GLU A 499 26.86 -15.55 4.72
N ASP A 500 28.00 -15.83 5.34
CA ASP A 500 29.26 -15.13 5.16
C ASP A 500 29.59 -14.88 3.67
N ILE A 501 29.51 -13.61 3.29
CA ILE A 501 29.97 -13.15 1.99
C ILE A 501 31.48 -13.43 1.94
N PRO A 502 31.98 -14.08 0.89
CA PRO A 502 33.42 -14.26 0.75
C PRO A 502 34.10 -12.91 0.87
N SER A 503 34.92 -12.72 1.89
CA SER A 503 35.64 -11.48 2.18
C SER A 503 36.61 -11.05 1.07
N ASN A 504 36.77 -11.86 -0.01
CA ASN A 504 37.70 -11.68 -1.10
C ASN A 504 37.01 -11.63 -2.45
N LEU A 505 36.11 -10.66 -2.64
CA LEU A 505 35.71 -10.26 -4.00
C LEU A 505 36.93 -9.55 -4.64
N ASN A 506 37.80 -10.29 -5.32
CA ASN A 506 38.82 -9.72 -6.19
C ASN A 506 38.14 -9.14 -7.43
N ILE A 507 37.63 -7.91 -7.29
CA ILE A 507 37.07 -7.18 -8.42
C ILE A 507 38.23 -6.63 -9.22
N ILE A 508 38.49 -7.24 -10.38
CA ILE A 508 39.46 -6.71 -11.33
C ILE A 508 38.83 -5.52 -12.03
N LEU A 509 39.22 -4.33 -11.60
CA LEU A 509 38.74 -3.07 -12.20
C LEU A 509 39.49 -2.78 -13.49
N PRO A 510 38.81 -2.26 -14.53
CA PRO A 510 39.47 -1.67 -15.69
C PRO A 510 40.38 -0.52 -15.29
N SER A 511 41.44 -0.27 -16.08
CA SER A 511 42.45 0.77 -15.80
C SER A 511 41.89 2.20 -15.73
N TYR A 512 40.69 2.42 -16.28
CA TYR A 512 39.98 3.71 -16.24
C TYR A 512 39.01 3.85 -15.05
N MET A 513 39.03 2.88 -14.09
CA MET A 513 38.25 2.95 -12.86
C MET A 513 39.13 2.93 -11.63
N LYS A 514 38.74 3.69 -10.62
CA LYS A 514 39.43 3.75 -9.33
C LYS A 514 38.43 3.64 -8.19
N VAL A 515 38.73 2.80 -7.21
CA VAL A 515 37.96 2.79 -5.94
C VAL A 515 38.19 4.11 -5.22
N VAL A 516 37.10 4.82 -4.94
CA VAL A 516 37.12 6.13 -4.25
C VAL A 516 36.47 6.08 -2.87
N TYR A 517 35.64 5.04 -2.62
CA TYR A 517 35.03 4.80 -1.31
C TYR A 517 34.70 3.31 -1.14
N GLU A 518 34.80 2.85 0.09
CA GLU A 518 34.40 1.51 0.49
C GLU A 518 33.91 1.54 1.94
N ASN A 519 32.84 0.79 2.20
CA ASN A 519 32.36 0.48 3.54
C ASN A 519 32.06 -1.03 3.65
N ASN A 520 31.38 -1.45 4.71
CA ASN A 520 31.09 -2.87 4.94
C ASN A 520 30.35 -3.53 3.77
N ASP A 521 29.37 -2.83 3.17
CA ASP A 521 28.46 -3.40 2.20
C ASP A 521 28.69 -2.90 0.76
N PHE A 522 29.36 -1.76 0.58
CA PHE A 522 29.46 -1.13 -0.74
C PHE A 522 30.89 -0.77 -1.13
N ILE A 523 31.15 -0.86 -2.44
CA ILE A 523 32.35 -0.31 -3.08
C ILE A 523 31.90 0.72 -4.11
N VAL A 524 32.49 1.90 -4.10
CA VAL A 524 32.26 2.96 -5.11
C VAL A 524 33.51 3.09 -5.97
N CYS A 525 33.32 2.88 -7.27
CA CYS A 525 34.34 3.12 -8.28
C CYS A 525 34.02 4.38 -9.07
N GLU A 526 34.97 5.27 -9.21
CA GLU A 526 34.88 6.45 -10.08
C GLU A 526 35.46 6.12 -11.46
N VAL A 527 34.75 6.52 -12.52
CA VAL A 527 35.18 6.44 -13.91
C VAL A 527 36.02 7.67 -14.20
N GLN A 528 37.33 7.46 -14.52
CA GLN A 528 38.33 8.50 -14.77
C GLN A 528 38.37 8.93 -16.23
#